data_ec37e8f14200588aa4d0d56abb63c7df
#
_entry.id   ec37e8f14200588aa4d0d56abb63c7df
#
_cell.length_a   1.000
_cell.length_b   1.000
_cell.length_c   1.000
_cell.angle_alpha   90.00
_cell.angle_beta   90.00
_cell.angle_gamma   90.00
#
_symmetry.space_group_name_H-M   'P 1'
#
loop_
_entity.id
_entity.type
_entity.pdbx_description
1 polymer ?
#
loop_
_entity_poly.entity_id
_entity_poly.type
_entity_poly.pdbx_seq_one_letter_code
_entity_poly.pdbx_strand_id
1 'polypeptide(L)'
;MSIRENLEAIRAEIDAAARETGRTGADITLVGASKMNDAAACQEAIAAGIDALGENRVQEMTAKLAEDAYRGAPLHFIGHLQRNKVKQVVGKVALIQSIGSPELLAEVDKQAEKLGIVQDILLEVNIGGEATKSGFAPQEVENAAAQAKEMGHVRVRGLMTIPPADATREENVVYFQKVQALYVDINRKMYDNGLEYLSMGMSGDFADAIRAGANMVRVGTAIFGARDYSK
;
A
#
# COMPACT_ATOMS: atom_id res chain seq x y z
N MET A 1 6.21 -20.06 -14.91
CA MET A 1 7.23 -18.99 -14.79
C MET A 1 7.63 -18.89 -13.32
N SER A 2 8.91 -18.68 -13.04
CA SER A 2 9.43 -18.44 -11.69
C SER A 2 9.02 -17.05 -11.19
N ILE A 3 9.11 -16.82 -9.88
CA ILE A 3 8.88 -15.48 -9.29
C ILE A 3 9.81 -14.45 -9.92
N ARG A 4 11.07 -14.82 -10.20
CA ARG A 4 12.03 -13.95 -10.88
C ARG A 4 11.57 -13.53 -12.28
N GLU A 5 11.17 -14.48 -13.12
CA GLU A 5 10.68 -14.20 -14.47
C GLU A 5 9.44 -13.32 -14.46
N ASN A 6 8.52 -13.57 -13.52
CA ASN A 6 7.35 -12.76 -13.32
C ASN A 6 7.70 -11.32 -12.91
N LEU A 7 8.65 -11.16 -11.98
CA LEU A 7 9.12 -9.84 -11.55
C LEU A 7 9.78 -9.05 -12.68
N GLU A 8 10.60 -9.70 -13.49
CA GLU A 8 11.23 -9.08 -14.65
C GLU A 8 10.18 -8.59 -15.66
N ALA A 9 9.15 -9.40 -15.95
CA ALA A 9 8.05 -9.01 -16.83
C ALA A 9 7.26 -7.82 -16.27
N ILE A 10 6.91 -7.85 -14.97
CA ILE A 10 6.19 -6.77 -14.31
C ILE A 10 7.01 -5.48 -14.29
N ARG A 11 8.33 -5.58 -14.02
CA ARG A 11 9.22 -4.40 -14.07
C ARG A 11 9.27 -3.77 -15.46
N ALA A 12 9.27 -4.58 -16.52
CA ALA A 12 9.22 -4.07 -17.89
C ALA A 12 7.89 -3.33 -18.17
N GLU A 13 6.75 -3.86 -17.70
CA GLU A 13 5.46 -3.19 -17.84
C GLU A 13 5.39 -1.90 -17.02
N ILE A 14 5.92 -1.90 -15.79
CA ILE A 14 6.02 -0.71 -14.93
C ILE A 14 6.84 0.37 -15.63
N ASP A 15 8.01 0.02 -16.18
CA ASP A 15 8.88 0.97 -16.87
C ASP A 15 8.20 1.53 -18.13
N ALA A 16 7.52 0.70 -18.90
CA ALA A 16 6.76 1.13 -20.07
C ALA A 16 5.66 2.15 -19.70
N ALA A 17 4.84 1.84 -18.66
CA ALA A 17 3.78 2.75 -18.22
C ALA A 17 4.35 4.05 -17.61
N ALA A 18 5.46 3.99 -16.87
CA ALA A 18 6.11 5.15 -16.27
C ALA A 18 6.65 6.10 -17.36
N ARG A 19 7.28 5.56 -18.41
CA ARG A 19 7.81 6.35 -19.54
C ARG A 19 6.74 7.15 -20.26
N GLU A 20 5.51 6.66 -20.37
CA GLU A 20 4.39 7.38 -20.95
C GLU A 20 4.03 8.67 -20.17
N THR A 21 4.48 8.77 -18.90
CA THR A 21 4.25 9.91 -18.02
C THR A 21 5.53 10.72 -17.74
N GLY A 22 6.61 10.48 -18.49
CA GLY A 22 7.90 11.15 -18.31
C GLY A 22 8.71 10.68 -17.11
N ARG A 23 8.32 9.54 -16.50
CA ARG A 23 9.01 8.88 -15.39
C ARG A 23 9.75 7.64 -15.87
N THR A 24 10.40 6.94 -14.97
CA THR A 24 11.05 5.64 -15.20
C THR A 24 10.52 4.60 -14.23
N GLY A 25 10.79 3.32 -14.47
CA GLY A 25 10.44 2.25 -13.55
C GLY A 25 11.08 2.40 -12.16
N ALA A 26 12.20 3.11 -12.03
CA ALA A 26 12.85 3.41 -10.76
C ALA A 26 12.05 4.40 -9.87
N ASP A 27 11.15 5.18 -10.47
CA ASP A 27 10.26 6.10 -9.74
C ASP A 27 9.03 5.39 -9.17
N ILE A 28 8.89 4.08 -9.41
CA ILE A 28 7.71 3.31 -9.01
C ILE A 28 8.12 2.22 -8.03
N THR A 29 7.60 2.29 -6.81
CA THR A 29 7.77 1.25 -5.78
C THR A 29 6.85 0.06 -6.08
N LEU A 30 7.44 -1.12 -6.23
CA LEU A 30 6.69 -2.37 -6.41
C LEU A 30 6.58 -3.12 -5.09
N VAL A 31 5.37 -3.17 -4.54
CA VAL A 31 5.04 -3.96 -3.34
C VAL A 31 4.51 -5.32 -3.78
N GLY A 32 5.21 -6.39 -3.41
CA GLY A 32 4.75 -7.76 -3.62
C GLY A 32 3.72 -8.18 -2.57
N ALA A 33 2.44 -8.32 -2.96
CA ALA A 33 1.39 -8.76 -2.04
C ALA A 33 1.53 -10.27 -1.77
N SER A 34 2.29 -10.61 -0.71
CA SER A 34 2.74 -11.98 -0.39
C SER A 34 1.73 -12.82 0.38
N LYS A 35 0.50 -12.31 0.56
CA LYS A 35 -0.58 -13.06 1.22
C LYS A 35 -0.76 -14.46 0.62
N MET A 36 -0.94 -15.49 1.49
CA MET A 36 -1.10 -16.90 1.13
C MET A 36 0.14 -17.54 0.45
N ASN A 37 1.28 -16.88 0.48
CA ASN A 37 2.56 -17.42 0.02
C ASN A 37 3.46 -17.71 1.23
N ASP A 38 4.30 -18.72 1.14
CA ASP A 38 5.19 -19.11 2.22
C ASP A 38 6.46 -18.24 2.32
N ALA A 39 7.28 -18.52 3.34
CA ALA A 39 8.54 -17.80 3.56
C ALA A 39 9.51 -17.97 2.40
N ALA A 40 9.53 -19.14 1.73
CA ALA A 40 10.42 -19.39 0.61
C ALA A 40 10.09 -18.50 -0.59
N ALA A 41 8.79 -18.35 -0.92
CA ALA A 41 8.32 -17.45 -1.97
C ALA A 41 8.66 -15.98 -1.67
N CYS A 42 8.51 -15.54 -0.40
CA CYS A 42 8.91 -14.20 0.03
C CYS A 42 10.42 -13.98 -0.20
N GLN A 43 11.25 -14.94 0.20
CA GLN A 43 12.71 -14.87 0.06
C GLN A 43 13.15 -14.91 -1.40
N GLU A 44 12.46 -15.68 -2.27
CA GLU A 44 12.70 -15.66 -3.71
C GLU A 44 12.40 -14.30 -4.33
N ALA A 45 11.27 -13.67 -3.94
CA ALA A 45 10.91 -12.34 -4.42
C ALA A 45 11.95 -11.27 -3.97
N ILE A 46 12.44 -11.36 -2.73
CA ILE A 46 13.50 -10.48 -2.22
C ILE A 46 14.80 -10.68 -3.03
N ALA A 47 15.23 -11.93 -3.26
CA ALA A 47 16.41 -12.25 -4.04
C ALA A 47 16.27 -11.83 -5.52
N ALA A 48 15.04 -11.71 -6.02
CA ALA A 48 14.74 -11.22 -7.36
C ALA A 48 14.61 -9.67 -7.44
N GLY A 49 14.75 -8.95 -6.32
CA GLY A 49 14.79 -7.48 -6.29
C GLY A 49 13.43 -6.80 -6.15
N ILE A 50 12.50 -7.39 -5.40
CA ILE A 50 11.27 -6.66 -5.00
C ILE A 50 11.61 -5.50 -4.05
N ASP A 51 10.88 -4.37 -4.15
CA ASP A 51 11.17 -3.20 -3.30
C ASP A 51 10.63 -3.38 -1.88
N ALA A 52 9.45 -3.98 -1.74
CA ALA A 52 8.82 -4.27 -0.47
C ALA A 52 7.90 -5.48 -0.58
N LEU A 53 7.60 -6.11 0.56
CA LEU A 53 6.54 -7.12 0.66
C LEU A 53 5.33 -6.55 1.39
N GLY A 54 4.14 -7.02 1.05
CA GLY A 54 2.89 -6.54 1.61
C GLY A 54 2.01 -7.65 2.15
N GLU A 55 1.53 -7.50 3.40
CA GLU A 55 0.65 -8.46 4.05
C GLU A 55 -0.75 -7.89 4.29
N ASN A 56 -1.74 -8.77 4.16
CA ASN A 56 -3.14 -8.41 4.35
C ASN A 56 -3.70 -8.86 5.70
N ARG A 57 -3.10 -9.85 6.35
CA ARG A 57 -3.58 -10.46 7.60
C ARG A 57 -2.50 -10.46 8.65
N VAL A 58 -2.85 -9.95 9.85
CA VAL A 58 -1.91 -9.84 10.97
C VAL A 58 -1.36 -11.18 11.38
N GLN A 59 -2.20 -12.23 11.43
CA GLN A 59 -1.79 -13.59 11.82
C GLN A 59 -0.74 -14.16 10.86
N GLU A 60 -0.97 -14.00 9.56
CA GLU A 60 -0.04 -14.45 8.52
C GLU A 60 1.29 -13.67 8.59
N MET A 61 1.21 -12.36 8.70
CA MET A 61 2.38 -11.50 8.90
C MET A 61 3.20 -11.95 10.12
N THR A 62 2.54 -12.18 11.25
CA THR A 62 3.21 -12.56 12.49
C THR A 62 3.90 -13.92 12.39
N ALA A 63 3.26 -14.90 11.75
CA ALA A 63 3.84 -16.23 11.51
C ALA A 63 5.09 -16.13 10.62
N LYS A 64 5.01 -15.40 9.52
CA LYS A 64 6.13 -15.19 8.59
C LYS A 64 7.29 -14.39 9.22
N LEU A 65 6.99 -13.43 10.10
CA LEU A 65 8.03 -12.74 10.88
C LEU A 65 8.79 -13.70 11.78
N ALA A 66 8.10 -14.67 12.41
CA ALA A 66 8.74 -15.68 13.26
C ALA A 66 9.63 -16.66 12.45
N GLU A 67 9.37 -16.82 11.15
CA GLU A 67 10.15 -17.65 10.22
C GLU A 67 11.25 -16.85 9.48
N ASP A 68 11.47 -15.57 9.84
CA ASP A 68 12.39 -14.66 9.13
C ASP A 68 12.15 -14.61 7.61
N ALA A 69 10.87 -14.67 7.22
CA ALA A 69 10.48 -14.72 5.81
C ALA A 69 10.91 -13.47 5.02
N TYR A 70 11.00 -12.33 5.69
CA TYR A 70 11.24 -11.04 5.06
C TYR A 70 12.73 -10.63 5.02
N ARG A 71 13.59 -11.28 5.80
CA ARG A 71 15.06 -11.07 5.80
C ARG A 71 15.49 -9.60 5.83
N GLY A 72 14.79 -8.78 6.59
CA GLY A 72 15.05 -7.34 6.69
C GLY A 72 14.58 -6.48 5.51
N ALA A 73 13.93 -7.06 4.49
CA ALA A 73 13.30 -6.29 3.42
C ALA A 73 12.13 -5.44 3.98
N PRO A 74 11.83 -4.27 3.39
CA PRO A 74 10.70 -3.46 3.81
C PRO A 74 9.39 -4.26 3.76
N LEU A 75 8.67 -4.27 4.89
CA LEU A 75 7.37 -4.90 5.01
C LEU A 75 6.29 -3.84 5.16
N HIS A 76 5.24 -3.92 4.35
CA HIS A 76 4.08 -3.06 4.43
C HIS A 76 2.86 -3.85 4.91
N PHE A 77 2.01 -3.24 5.72
CA PHE A 77 0.68 -3.77 5.99
C PHE A 77 -0.31 -3.10 5.03
N ILE A 78 -0.94 -3.89 4.16
CA ILE A 78 -1.76 -3.41 3.05
C ILE A 78 -3.22 -3.89 3.10
N GLY A 79 -3.60 -4.67 4.12
CA GLY A 79 -4.95 -5.17 4.32
C GLY A 79 -5.71 -4.38 5.36
N HIS A 80 -7.01 -4.70 5.54
CA HIS A 80 -7.83 -4.07 6.58
C HIS A 80 -7.26 -4.35 7.98
N LEU A 81 -6.87 -3.30 8.69
CA LEU A 81 -6.31 -3.38 10.04
C LEU A 81 -7.40 -3.14 11.10
N GLN A 82 -7.74 -4.20 11.82
CA GLN A 82 -8.63 -4.08 12.97
C GLN A 82 -7.92 -3.40 14.15
N ARG A 83 -8.60 -2.51 14.84
CA ARG A 83 -8.06 -1.74 15.98
C ARG A 83 -7.41 -2.61 17.06
N ASN A 84 -8.03 -3.74 17.42
CA ASN A 84 -7.51 -4.68 18.44
C ASN A 84 -6.22 -5.41 17.99
N LYS A 85 -5.83 -5.31 16.74
CA LYS A 85 -4.62 -5.93 16.16
C LYS A 85 -3.47 -4.94 15.96
N VAL A 86 -3.70 -3.64 16.11
CA VAL A 86 -2.70 -2.57 15.86
C VAL A 86 -1.38 -2.82 16.59
N LYS A 87 -1.42 -3.23 17.87
CA LYS A 87 -0.23 -3.56 18.68
C LYS A 87 0.67 -4.67 18.09
N GLN A 88 0.13 -5.49 17.19
CA GLN A 88 0.86 -6.56 16.52
C GLN A 88 1.52 -6.11 15.22
N VAL A 89 1.20 -4.92 14.74
CA VAL A 89 1.66 -4.36 13.44
C VAL A 89 2.63 -3.20 13.64
N VAL A 90 2.27 -2.25 14.51
CA VAL A 90 3.08 -1.06 14.80
C VAL A 90 4.49 -1.45 15.25
N GLY A 91 5.50 -0.83 14.65
CA GLY A 91 6.91 -1.10 14.89
C GLY A 91 7.45 -2.39 14.25
N LYS A 92 6.61 -3.16 13.55
CA LYS A 92 7.02 -4.37 12.83
C LYS A 92 6.98 -4.23 11.32
N VAL A 93 6.34 -3.18 10.83
CA VAL A 93 6.25 -2.85 9.42
C VAL A 93 6.82 -1.47 9.14
N ALA A 94 7.40 -1.31 7.96
CA ALA A 94 7.91 -0.02 7.53
C ALA A 94 6.77 0.98 7.23
N LEU A 95 5.63 0.48 6.74
CA LEU A 95 4.51 1.32 6.32
C LEU A 95 3.18 0.60 6.55
N ILE A 96 2.21 1.29 7.18
CA ILE A 96 0.81 0.85 7.25
C ILE A 96 0.04 1.64 6.19
N GLN A 97 -0.45 0.97 5.14
CA GLN A 97 -1.12 1.65 4.02
C GLN A 97 -2.64 1.83 4.20
N SER A 98 -3.23 1.21 5.20
CA SER A 98 -4.68 1.03 5.36
C SER A 98 -5.27 1.79 6.55
N ILE A 99 -4.84 3.03 6.77
CA ILE A 99 -5.44 3.87 7.80
C ILE A 99 -6.72 4.51 7.26
N GLY A 100 -7.86 3.94 7.61
CA GLY A 100 -9.17 4.27 7.04
C GLY A 100 -10.19 4.83 8.01
N SER A 101 -9.82 5.15 9.26
CA SER A 101 -10.71 5.83 10.21
C SER A 101 -9.93 6.62 11.26
N PRO A 102 -10.56 7.65 11.90
CA PRO A 102 -9.94 8.41 12.98
C PRO A 102 -9.58 7.54 14.19
N GLU A 103 -10.42 6.54 14.52
CA GLU A 103 -10.19 5.64 15.65
C GLU A 103 -8.99 4.72 15.41
N LEU A 104 -8.78 4.28 14.17
CA LEU A 104 -7.62 3.48 13.80
C LEU A 104 -6.35 4.34 13.84
N LEU A 105 -6.42 5.55 13.29
CA LEU A 105 -5.33 6.52 13.31
C LEU A 105 -4.86 6.80 14.75
N ALA A 106 -5.80 7.12 15.66
CA ALA A 106 -5.50 7.36 17.07
C ALA A 106 -4.91 6.13 17.77
N GLU A 107 -5.37 4.92 17.45
CA GLU A 107 -4.82 3.71 18.06
C GLU A 107 -3.39 3.43 17.55
N VAL A 108 -3.09 3.70 16.27
CA VAL A 108 -1.73 3.57 15.72
C VAL A 108 -0.78 4.55 16.41
N ASP A 109 -1.16 5.81 16.55
CA ASP A 109 -0.37 6.83 17.25
C ASP A 109 -0.08 6.42 18.70
N LYS A 110 -1.12 6.01 19.44
CA LYS A 110 -1.01 5.52 20.82
C LYS A 110 -0.08 4.29 20.97
N GLN A 111 -0.10 3.35 20.04
CA GLN A 111 0.76 2.18 20.11
C GLN A 111 2.21 2.53 19.72
N ALA A 112 2.40 3.45 18.78
CA ALA A 112 3.71 3.97 18.40
C ALA A 112 4.35 4.78 19.54
N GLU A 113 3.57 5.60 20.25
CA GLU A 113 3.97 6.31 21.46
C GLU A 113 4.54 5.36 22.52
N LYS A 114 3.84 4.27 22.82
CA LYS A 114 4.30 3.25 23.79
C LYS A 114 5.62 2.60 23.43
N LEU A 115 5.95 2.55 22.14
CA LEU A 115 7.21 2.02 21.63
C LEU A 115 8.28 3.09 21.46
N GLY A 116 7.95 4.37 21.66
CA GLY A 116 8.86 5.50 21.47
C GLY A 116 9.31 5.68 20.01
N ILE A 117 8.43 5.34 19.05
CA ILE A 117 8.72 5.43 17.61
C ILE A 117 7.73 6.34 16.89
N VAL A 118 8.05 6.69 15.65
CA VAL A 118 7.11 7.29 14.70
C VAL A 118 6.80 6.27 13.62
N GLN A 119 5.53 5.88 13.47
CA GLN A 119 5.07 4.92 12.47
C GLN A 119 4.68 5.64 11.18
N ASP A 120 5.27 5.24 10.07
CA ASP A 120 4.87 5.71 8.74
C ASP A 120 3.53 5.09 8.32
N ILE A 121 2.65 5.93 7.77
CA ILE A 121 1.29 5.53 7.38
C ILE A 121 0.88 6.15 6.04
N LEU A 122 -0.08 5.50 5.35
CA LEU A 122 -0.90 6.11 4.30
C LEU A 122 -2.34 6.21 4.77
N LEU A 123 -3.03 7.28 4.37
CA LEU A 123 -4.47 7.40 4.56
C LEU A 123 -5.17 6.66 3.42
N GLU A 124 -6.03 5.70 3.79
CA GLU A 124 -6.82 4.93 2.83
C GLU A 124 -8.05 5.73 2.41
N VAL A 125 -8.25 5.87 1.09
CA VAL A 125 -9.38 6.60 0.50
C VAL A 125 -10.39 5.61 -0.05
N ASN A 126 -11.63 5.64 0.45
CA ASN A 126 -12.77 4.92 -0.09
C ASN A 126 -13.36 5.70 -1.28
N ILE A 127 -12.70 5.59 -2.42
CA ILE A 127 -13.06 6.38 -3.62
C ILE A 127 -14.36 5.93 -4.25
N GLY A 128 -14.77 4.68 -4.06
CA GLY A 128 -16.03 4.13 -4.57
C GLY A 128 -17.24 4.47 -3.71
N GLY A 129 -17.04 4.98 -2.48
CA GLY A 129 -18.15 5.30 -1.56
C GLY A 129 -18.91 4.07 -1.06
N GLU A 130 -18.31 2.88 -1.11
CA GLU A 130 -18.95 1.64 -0.66
C GLU A 130 -19.00 1.58 0.87
N ALA A 131 -20.21 1.54 1.44
CA ALA A 131 -20.42 1.55 2.90
C ALA A 131 -19.80 0.34 3.63
N THR A 132 -19.50 -0.74 2.93
CA THR A 132 -18.90 -1.97 3.47
C THR A 132 -17.38 -1.97 3.42
N LYS A 133 -16.75 -1.01 2.76
CA LYS A 133 -15.30 -0.89 2.65
C LYS A 133 -14.72 0.10 3.65
N SER A 134 -13.48 -0.18 4.06
CA SER A 134 -12.67 0.75 4.84
C SER A 134 -12.21 1.94 3.99
N GLY A 135 -11.72 2.96 4.65
CA GLY A 135 -11.19 4.16 4.02
C GLY A 135 -12.03 5.40 4.33
N PHE A 136 -11.37 6.53 4.40
CA PHE A 136 -12.01 7.84 4.53
C PHE A 136 -12.78 8.18 3.25
N ALA A 137 -13.95 8.76 3.35
CA ALA A 137 -14.56 9.39 2.20
C ALA A 137 -13.63 10.52 1.67
N PRO A 138 -13.60 10.79 0.36
CA PRO A 138 -12.68 11.79 -0.21
C PRO A 138 -12.71 13.15 0.49
N GLN A 139 -13.90 13.60 0.91
CA GLN A 139 -14.09 14.87 1.62
C GLN A 139 -13.59 14.85 3.08
N GLU A 140 -13.29 13.67 3.65
CA GLU A 140 -12.81 13.52 5.02
C GLU A 140 -11.28 13.44 5.11
N VAL A 141 -10.61 13.18 3.98
CA VAL A 141 -9.16 12.91 3.94
C VAL A 141 -8.36 14.14 4.40
N GLU A 142 -8.77 15.35 4.05
CA GLU A 142 -8.11 16.58 4.48
C GLU A 142 -8.18 16.74 6.01
N ASN A 143 -9.33 16.45 6.63
CA ASN A 143 -9.47 16.46 8.09
C ASN A 143 -8.65 15.35 8.75
N ALA A 144 -8.61 14.15 8.18
CA ALA A 144 -7.77 13.05 8.69
C ALA A 144 -6.28 13.40 8.62
N ALA A 145 -5.85 14.03 7.54
CA ALA A 145 -4.49 14.52 7.38
C ALA A 145 -4.14 15.62 8.41
N ALA A 146 -5.06 16.55 8.68
CA ALA A 146 -4.90 17.58 9.70
C ALA A 146 -4.77 16.96 11.10
N GLN A 147 -5.63 16.01 11.44
CA GLN A 147 -5.54 15.29 12.72
C GLN A 147 -4.22 14.55 12.87
N ALA A 148 -3.76 13.87 11.82
CA ALA A 148 -2.50 13.13 11.84
C ALA A 148 -1.28 14.06 12.04
N LYS A 149 -1.31 15.29 11.56
CA LYS A 149 -0.25 16.29 11.78
C LYS A 149 -0.11 16.73 13.23
N GLU A 150 -1.20 16.72 13.99
CA GLU A 150 -1.20 17.06 15.43
C GLU A 150 -0.73 15.88 16.31
N MET A 151 -0.60 14.67 15.74
CA MET A 151 -0.14 13.49 16.43
C MET A 151 1.39 13.39 16.39
N GLY A 152 2.00 12.96 17.50
CA GLY A 152 3.45 12.94 17.64
C GLY A 152 4.15 11.67 17.15
N HIS A 153 3.38 10.59 16.95
CA HIS A 153 3.95 9.25 16.76
C HIS A 153 3.48 8.56 15.46
N VAL A 154 2.82 9.31 14.57
CA VAL A 154 2.52 8.89 13.19
C VAL A 154 3.08 9.90 12.20
N ARG A 155 3.45 9.41 11.03
CA ARG A 155 3.87 10.26 9.91
C ARG A 155 3.13 9.85 8.64
N VAL A 156 2.29 10.75 8.12
CA VAL A 156 1.61 10.54 6.85
C VAL A 156 2.62 10.67 5.71
N ARG A 157 2.75 9.60 4.92
CA ARG A 157 3.63 9.53 3.76
C ARG A 157 2.87 9.64 2.44
N GLY A 158 1.56 9.62 2.48
CA GLY A 158 0.75 9.71 1.27
C GLY A 158 -0.65 9.12 1.41
N LEU A 159 -1.23 8.78 0.28
CA LEU A 159 -2.57 8.19 0.17
C LEU A 159 -2.52 6.79 -0.43
N MET A 160 -3.53 5.98 -0.11
CA MET A 160 -3.76 4.67 -0.70
C MET A 160 -5.22 4.54 -1.12
N THR A 161 -5.49 3.82 -2.19
CA THR A 161 -6.86 3.43 -2.55
C THR A 161 -6.91 2.06 -3.21
N ILE A 162 -8.08 1.42 -3.07
CA ILE A 162 -8.49 0.22 -3.80
C ILE A 162 -9.87 0.53 -4.39
N PRO A 163 -10.00 0.68 -5.72
CA PRO A 163 -11.29 0.88 -6.37
C PRO A 163 -12.28 -0.26 -6.11
N PRO A 164 -13.58 -0.08 -6.37
CA PRO A 164 -14.56 -1.16 -6.32
C PRO A 164 -14.14 -2.39 -7.13
N ALA A 165 -14.39 -3.58 -6.59
CA ALA A 165 -13.93 -4.83 -7.21
C ALA A 165 -14.65 -5.17 -8.52
N ASP A 166 -15.85 -4.62 -8.72
CA ASP A 166 -16.72 -4.76 -9.88
C ASP A 166 -16.61 -3.60 -10.87
N ALA A 167 -15.74 -2.61 -10.58
CA ALA A 167 -15.52 -1.49 -11.46
C ALA A 167 -14.87 -1.93 -12.79
N THR A 168 -15.33 -1.36 -13.87
CA THR A 168 -14.70 -1.52 -15.19
C THR A 168 -13.32 -0.86 -15.22
N ARG A 169 -12.54 -1.17 -16.25
CA ARG A 169 -11.23 -0.54 -16.44
C ARG A 169 -11.35 0.99 -16.58
N GLU A 170 -12.34 1.45 -17.32
CA GLU A 170 -12.61 2.88 -17.54
C GLU A 170 -12.98 3.58 -16.23
N GLU A 171 -13.81 2.95 -15.41
CA GLU A 171 -14.15 3.46 -14.08
C GLU A 171 -12.93 3.49 -13.16
N ASN A 172 -12.08 2.47 -13.19
CA ASN A 172 -10.83 2.45 -12.41
C ASN A 172 -9.92 3.62 -12.78
N VAL A 173 -9.77 3.93 -14.05
CA VAL A 173 -8.99 5.11 -14.49
C VAL A 173 -9.55 6.40 -13.90
N VAL A 174 -10.89 6.57 -13.91
CA VAL A 174 -11.55 7.73 -13.29
C VAL A 174 -11.31 7.79 -11.79
N TYR A 175 -11.39 6.66 -11.09
CA TYR A 175 -11.08 6.60 -9.65
C TYR A 175 -9.63 6.97 -9.36
N PHE A 176 -8.67 6.45 -10.12
CA PHE A 176 -7.25 6.79 -9.95
C PHE A 176 -6.98 8.28 -10.17
N GLN A 177 -7.57 8.88 -11.20
CA GLN A 177 -7.45 10.30 -11.48
C GLN A 177 -8.01 11.18 -10.34
N LYS A 178 -9.16 10.78 -9.75
CA LYS A 178 -9.76 11.48 -8.62
C LYS A 178 -8.86 11.42 -7.37
N VAL A 179 -8.27 10.27 -7.08
CA VAL A 179 -7.38 10.12 -5.92
C VAL A 179 -6.07 10.86 -6.16
N GLN A 180 -5.55 10.85 -7.38
CA GLN A 180 -4.37 11.64 -7.76
C GLN A 180 -4.61 13.15 -7.58
N ALA A 181 -5.77 13.66 -8.01
CA ALA A 181 -6.11 15.08 -7.81
C ALA A 181 -6.20 15.42 -6.31
N LEU A 182 -6.81 14.55 -5.50
CA LEU A 182 -6.88 14.71 -4.05
C LEU A 182 -5.49 14.68 -3.41
N TYR A 183 -4.62 13.74 -3.83
CA TYR A 183 -3.23 13.66 -3.37
C TYR A 183 -2.45 14.95 -3.66
N VAL A 184 -2.52 15.45 -4.88
CA VAL A 184 -1.83 16.69 -5.28
C VAL A 184 -2.31 17.89 -4.45
N ASP A 185 -3.63 17.99 -4.24
CA ASP A 185 -4.23 19.09 -3.49
C ASP A 185 -3.80 19.07 -2.01
N ILE A 186 -3.91 17.92 -1.34
CA ILE A 186 -3.48 17.75 0.06
C ILE A 186 -1.97 17.94 0.20
N ASN A 187 -1.17 17.37 -0.71
CA ASN A 187 0.27 17.48 -0.68
C ASN A 187 0.73 18.94 -0.75
N ARG A 188 0.15 19.71 -1.67
CA ARG A 188 0.45 21.14 -1.82
C ARG A 188 -0.03 21.95 -0.61
N LYS A 189 -1.28 21.75 -0.17
CA LYS A 189 -1.90 22.57 0.89
C LYS A 189 -1.32 22.32 2.27
N MET A 190 -0.97 21.07 2.57
CA MET A 190 -0.71 20.64 3.95
C MET A 190 0.70 20.12 4.19
N TYR A 191 1.40 19.69 3.15
CA TYR A 191 2.68 19.00 3.31
C TYR A 191 3.82 19.64 2.51
N ASP A 192 3.64 20.82 1.94
CA ASP A 192 4.66 21.54 1.14
C ASP A 192 5.29 20.64 0.06
N ASN A 193 4.48 19.78 -0.57
CA ASN A 193 4.89 18.75 -1.51
C ASN A 193 5.79 17.65 -0.92
N GLY A 194 5.73 17.42 0.39
CA GLY A 194 6.53 16.42 1.10
C GLY A 194 5.91 15.04 1.23
N LEU A 195 4.68 14.80 0.72
CA LEU A 195 4.13 13.45 0.63
C LEU A 195 4.86 12.65 -0.46
N GLU A 196 5.20 11.40 -0.16
CA GLU A 196 6.04 10.58 -1.02
C GLU A 196 5.27 9.56 -1.86
N TYR A 197 4.15 9.03 -1.32
CA TYR A 197 3.51 7.86 -1.92
C TYR A 197 2.06 8.12 -2.32
N LEU A 198 1.77 7.74 -3.56
CA LEU A 198 0.41 7.53 -4.05
C LEU A 198 0.29 6.04 -4.41
N SER A 199 -0.23 5.25 -3.45
CA SER A 199 -0.35 3.81 -3.56
C SER A 199 -1.70 3.42 -4.14
N MET A 200 -1.71 3.01 -5.40
CA MET A 200 -2.90 2.52 -6.10
C MET A 200 -2.48 1.63 -7.27
N GLY A 201 -3.38 0.72 -7.68
CA GLY A 201 -3.12 -0.26 -8.72
C GLY A 201 -2.63 -1.61 -8.18
N MET A 202 -3.18 -2.68 -8.77
CA MET A 202 -2.92 -4.08 -8.45
C MET A 202 -2.62 -4.86 -9.73
N SER A 203 -2.56 -6.19 -9.65
CA SER A 203 -2.16 -7.07 -10.78
C SER A 203 -2.91 -6.82 -12.09
N GLY A 204 -4.16 -6.34 -12.06
CA GLY A 204 -4.99 -6.14 -13.25
C GLY A 204 -4.99 -4.71 -13.79
N ASP A 205 -4.52 -3.72 -13.02
CA ASP A 205 -4.72 -2.31 -13.34
C ASP A 205 -3.53 -1.40 -12.97
N PHE A 206 -2.40 -1.96 -12.51
CA PHE A 206 -1.25 -1.17 -12.08
C PHE A 206 -0.68 -0.25 -13.17
N ALA A 207 -0.72 -0.67 -14.43
CA ALA A 207 -0.23 0.16 -15.53
C ALA A 207 -1.09 1.41 -15.73
N ASP A 208 -2.42 1.28 -15.63
CA ASP A 208 -3.35 2.42 -15.70
C ASP A 208 -3.23 3.32 -14.46
N ALA A 209 -3.01 2.73 -13.29
CA ALA A 209 -2.72 3.50 -12.07
C ALA A 209 -1.43 4.32 -12.19
N ILE A 210 -0.36 3.76 -12.77
CA ILE A 210 0.90 4.47 -13.02
C ILE A 210 0.66 5.64 -13.99
N ARG A 211 -0.07 5.41 -15.09
CA ARG A 211 -0.46 6.49 -16.03
C ARG A 211 -1.25 7.60 -15.36
N ALA A 212 -2.07 7.24 -14.38
CA ALA A 212 -2.84 8.20 -13.58
C ALA A 212 -2.03 8.86 -12.45
N GLY A 213 -0.72 8.55 -12.29
CA GLY A 213 0.17 9.22 -11.35
C GLY A 213 0.61 8.39 -10.14
N ALA A 214 0.19 7.13 -10.00
CA ALA A 214 0.71 6.25 -8.95
C ALA A 214 2.24 6.16 -9.00
N ASN A 215 2.87 6.14 -7.83
CA ASN A 215 4.29 5.83 -7.68
C ASN A 215 4.55 4.65 -6.73
N MET A 216 3.47 3.99 -6.28
CA MET A 216 3.53 2.72 -5.56
C MET A 216 2.39 1.81 -6.06
N VAL A 217 2.72 0.58 -6.42
CA VAL A 217 1.77 -0.44 -6.89
C VAL A 217 1.88 -1.71 -6.08
N ARG A 218 0.77 -2.48 -5.95
CA ARG A 218 0.70 -3.66 -5.09
C ARG A 218 0.31 -4.88 -5.92
N VAL A 219 1.28 -5.67 -6.32
CA VAL A 219 1.09 -6.79 -7.24
C VAL A 219 1.23 -8.12 -6.50
N GLY A 220 0.25 -8.99 -6.61
CA GLY A 220 0.24 -10.31 -5.97
C GLY A 220 0.29 -11.46 -6.98
N THR A 221 -0.86 -11.84 -7.51
CA THR A 221 -1.00 -13.01 -8.40
C THR A 221 -0.08 -12.99 -9.63
N ALA A 222 0.21 -11.82 -10.16
CA ALA A 222 1.13 -11.71 -11.29
C ALA A 222 2.59 -12.01 -10.90
N ILE A 223 2.98 -11.82 -9.62
CA ILE A 223 4.30 -12.17 -9.11
C ILE A 223 4.34 -13.63 -8.65
N PHE A 224 3.45 -14.00 -7.73
CA PHE A 224 3.50 -15.27 -6.99
C PHE A 224 2.73 -16.41 -7.65
N GLY A 225 1.98 -16.14 -8.73
CA GLY A 225 1.13 -17.11 -9.41
C GLY A 225 -0.30 -17.19 -8.85
N ALA A 226 -1.09 -18.07 -9.45
CA ALA A 226 -2.46 -18.32 -9.00
C ALA A 226 -2.47 -18.92 -7.59
N ARG A 227 -3.46 -18.50 -6.78
CA ARG A 227 -3.60 -18.95 -5.40
C ARG A 227 -4.02 -20.41 -5.35
N ASP A 228 -3.34 -21.19 -4.53
CA ASP A 228 -3.78 -22.52 -4.15
C ASP A 228 -4.74 -22.42 -2.95
N TYR A 229 -6.04 -22.56 -3.20
CA TYR A 229 -7.08 -22.53 -2.16
C TYR A 229 -7.29 -23.91 -1.50
N SER A 230 -6.47 -24.91 -1.83
CA SER A 230 -6.58 -26.28 -1.29
C SER A 230 -5.80 -26.48 0.03
N LYS A 231 -5.11 -25.46 0.49
CA LYS A 231 -4.33 -25.47 1.75
C LYS A 231 -5.02 -24.68 2.85
#